data_3f5379b6c71d18151e437982d254c694
#
_entry.id   3f5379b6c71d18151e437982d254c694
#
_cell.length_a   1.000
_cell.length_b   1.000
_cell.length_c   1.000
_cell.angle_alpha   90.00
_cell.angle_beta   90.00
_cell.angle_gamma   90.00
#
_symmetry.space_group_name_H-M   'P 1'
#
loop_
_entity.id
_entity.type
_entity.pdbx_description
1 polymer ?
#
loop_
_entity_poly.entity_id
_entity_poly.type
_entity_poly.pdbx_seq_one_letter_code
_entity_poly.pdbx_strand_id
1 'polypeptide(L)'
;VYLYKDNGSVQLPHERGYYASYSADNPNGYKTAKEKAARMYELRMDWSNAVNDAIKAGNSITNCDGSERYDYQNLDKNGDGIIDAITVIYKNTTQNISVAWSDPLWNYKDYGDYVEIPLENGKQLKSRYYVQLTNTYDYLYHAQDNKPVVSLKAPIHEMGHIFGLLDLYNASNVSPVYYMSTMSNAISPVPQGISIKEKEALGWTDHHTLQEITYTGDYTLRVNGTNGMQDCVGYKVNLPNQNKTLYLEYRNFSADGSKYDTQSKKITDSKGQNVNGMNINSGLVCYLANSDIRFPSNMNGKPGDWAFEVLGGKEATKADAAVGLNQTLEIVDGISVCVTAMDNNTLTFHIEGDFAQHKHSGGVASCRAKAVCEVCGKEYGEFD
;
A
#
# COMPACT_ATOMS: atom_id res chain seq x y z
N VAL A 1 3.15 17.45 11.80
CA VAL A 1 4.05 18.14 12.75
C VAL A 1 5.33 18.49 12.01
N TYR A 2 5.75 19.73 12.05
CA TYR A 2 6.98 20.21 11.41
C TYR A 2 7.96 20.70 12.46
N LEU A 3 9.22 20.40 12.25
CA LEU A 3 10.29 20.99 13.05
C LEU A 3 10.72 22.29 12.36
N TYR A 4 10.44 23.43 12.99
CA TYR A 4 10.77 24.74 12.44
C TYR A 4 12.12 25.25 12.95
N LYS A 5 13.04 25.50 12.01
CA LYS A 5 14.13 26.43 12.16
C LYS A 5 14.12 27.34 10.93
N ASP A 6 13.98 28.63 11.13
CA ASP A 6 14.13 29.76 10.18
C ASP A 6 13.56 29.59 8.74
N ASN A 7 12.82 28.66 8.36
CA ASN A 7 12.14 28.41 7.08
C ASN A 7 11.62 26.96 7.00
N GLY A 8 11.54 26.24 8.09
CA GLY A 8 11.01 24.88 8.13
C GLY A 8 11.95 23.81 7.57
N SER A 9 13.24 24.11 7.38
CA SER A 9 14.21 23.15 6.92
C SER A 9 15.51 23.19 7.71
N VAL A 10 16.19 22.06 7.80
CA VAL A 10 17.51 21.94 8.39
C VAL A 10 18.53 21.75 7.27
N GLN A 11 19.59 22.56 7.28
CA GLN A 11 20.69 22.39 6.35
C GLN A 11 21.59 21.26 6.82
N LEU A 12 21.81 20.26 5.96
CA LEU A 12 22.79 19.22 6.20
C LEU A 12 24.21 19.73 5.93
N PRO A 13 25.24 19.12 6.58
CA PRO A 13 26.63 19.54 6.44
C PRO A 13 27.19 19.40 5.02
N HIS A 14 26.71 18.41 4.29
CA HIS A 14 27.21 18.07 2.96
C HIS A 14 26.18 18.35 1.89
N GLU A 15 26.70 18.70 0.72
CA GLU A 15 25.89 18.80 -0.49
C GLU A 15 25.35 17.42 -0.92
N ARG A 16 24.26 17.43 -1.64
CA ARG A 16 23.59 16.21 -2.12
C ARG A 16 24.52 15.23 -2.85
N GLY A 17 25.41 15.74 -3.69
CA GLY A 17 26.36 14.91 -4.46
C GLY A 17 27.26 14.07 -3.57
N TYR A 18 27.56 14.51 -2.37
CA TYR A 18 28.33 13.75 -1.39
C TYR A 18 27.67 12.40 -1.04
N TYR A 19 26.36 12.39 -0.87
CA TYR A 19 25.59 11.17 -0.54
C TYR A 19 25.21 10.33 -1.76
N ALA A 20 25.67 10.70 -2.95
CA ALA A 20 25.39 10.03 -4.20
C ALA A 20 26.62 9.27 -4.72
N SER A 21 26.42 8.36 -5.68
CA SER A 21 27.52 7.64 -6.31
C SER A 21 28.41 8.59 -7.12
N TYR A 22 29.70 8.25 -7.18
CA TYR A 22 30.66 8.94 -8.02
C TYR A 22 30.28 8.82 -9.51
N SER A 23 30.40 9.92 -10.21
CA SER A 23 30.39 10.00 -11.68
C SER A 23 31.29 11.15 -12.14
N ALA A 24 31.50 11.28 -13.45
CA ALA A 24 32.23 12.42 -14.00
C ALA A 24 31.56 13.75 -13.63
N ASP A 25 30.22 13.75 -13.56
CA ASP A 25 29.40 14.91 -13.19
C ASP A 25 29.24 15.08 -11.66
N ASN A 26 29.63 14.06 -10.89
CA ASN A 26 29.60 14.08 -9.42
C ASN A 26 30.93 13.56 -8.83
N PRO A 27 32.02 14.33 -8.92
CA PRO A 27 33.34 13.90 -8.47
C PRO A 27 33.44 13.71 -6.94
N ASN A 28 32.51 14.27 -6.17
CA ASN A 28 32.46 14.16 -4.71
C ASN A 28 31.69 12.94 -4.23
N GLY A 29 31.08 12.16 -5.14
CA GLY A 29 30.32 10.97 -4.84
C GLY A 29 31.17 9.82 -4.28
N TYR A 30 30.50 8.86 -3.60
CA TYR A 30 31.14 7.65 -3.09
C TYR A 30 31.55 6.69 -4.24
N LYS A 31 32.68 6.01 -4.07
CA LYS A 31 33.25 5.12 -5.11
C LYS A 31 33.15 3.64 -4.74
N THR A 32 32.97 3.33 -3.47
CA THR A 32 32.96 1.95 -2.97
C THR A 32 31.74 1.67 -2.11
N ALA A 33 31.37 0.39 -1.97
CA ALA A 33 30.30 -0.04 -1.08
C ALA A 33 30.56 0.37 0.40
N LYS A 34 31.82 0.37 0.82
CA LYS A 34 32.21 0.81 2.17
C LYS A 34 31.97 2.30 2.37
N GLU A 35 32.36 3.13 1.40
CA GLU A 35 32.06 4.57 1.44
C GLU A 35 30.57 4.84 1.40
N LYS A 36 29.81 4.12 0.55
CA LYS A 36 28.37 4.19 0.53
C LYS A 36 27.76 3.95 1.92
N ALA A 37 28.12 2.84 2.56
CA ALA A 37 27.61 2.49 3.89
C ALA A 37 27.96 3.56 4.95
N ALA A 38 29.19 4.07 4.90
CA ALA A 38 29.62 5.15 5.80
C ALA A 38 28.80 6.42 5.60
N ARG A 39 28.58 6.85 4.35
CA ARG A 39 27.79 8.07 4.04
C ARG A 39 26.31 7.90 4.29
N MET A 40 25.76 6.69 4.17
CA MET A 40 24.41 6.40 4.62
C MET A 40 24.25 6.58 6.13
N TYR A 41 25.18 6.07 6.90
CA TYR A 41 25.19 6.24 8.35
C TYR A 41 25.33 7.72 8.73
N GLU A 42 26.27 8.43 8.10
CA GLU A 42 26.50 9.86 8.31
C GLU A 42 25.26 10.69 8.01
N LEU A 43 24.59 10.44 6.88
CA LEU A 43 23.34 11.11 6.53
C LEU A 43 22.26 10.94 7.62
N ARG A 44 22.15 9.74 8.18
CA ARG A 44 21.23 9.46 9.29
C ARG A 44 21.58 10.23 10.54
N MET A 45 22.86 10.29 10.89
CA MET A 45 23.32 11.03 12.06
C MET A 45 23.18 12.54 11.88
N ASP A 46 23.43 13.06 10.67
CA ASP A 46 23.32 14.48 10.38
C ASP A 46 21.90 15.00 10.59
N TRP A 47 20.91 14.36 10.00
CA TRP A 47 19.52 14.80 10.22
C TRP A 47 19.04 14.55 11.65
N SER A 48 19.44 13.44 12.25
CA SER A 48 19.10 13.09 13.62
C SER A 48 19.65 14.14 14.63
N ASN A 49 20.94 14.47 14.50
CA ASN A 49 21.56 15.50 15.35
C ASN A 49 20.87 16.84 15.18
N ALA A 50 20.57 17.23 13.93
CA ALA A 50 19.88 18.47 13.64
C ALA A 50 18.48 18.53 14.27
N VAL A 51 17.74 17.42 14.25
CA VAL A 51 16.44 17.31 14.92
C VAL A 51 16.58 17.38 16.43
N ASN A 52 17.50 16.59 17.01
CA ASN A 52 17.74 16.56 18.46
C ASN A 52 18.21 17.91 18.99
N ASP A 53 19.09 18.60 18.26
CA ASP A 53 19.58 19.94 18.65
C ASP A 53 18.46 21.00 18.58
N ALA A 54 17.58 20.90 17.59
CA ALA A 54 16.42 21.77 17.49
C ALA A 54 15.43 21.56 18.66
N ILE A 55 15.21 20.30 19.06
CA ILE A 55 14.39 19.97 20.23
C ILE A 55 15.02 20.51 21.51
N LYS A 56 16.31 20.29 21.73
CA LYS A 56 17.05 20.78 22.91
C LYS A 56 17.06 22.30 22.98
N ALA A 57 17.13 22.99 21.87
CA ALA A 57 17.06 24.45 21.80
C ALA A 57 15.66 25.02 22.11
N GLY A 58 14.68 24.14 22.39
CA GLY A 58 13.30 24.56 22.67
C GLY A 58 12.58 25.09 21.45
N ASN A 59 13.06 24.76 20.23
CA ASN A 59 12.35 25.08 19.00
C ASN A 59 11.01 24.35 19.04
N SER A 60 9.95 25.11 18.94
CA SER A 60 8.60 24.57 18.99
C SER A 60 8.29 23.74 17.76
N ILE A 61 7.83 22.52 17.96
CA ILE A 61 7.08 21.82 16.94
C ILE A 61 5.70 22.47 16.88
N THR A 62 5.36 23.04 15.75
CA THR A 62 4.04 23.65 15.54
C THR A 62 3.15 22.72 14.71
N ASN A 63 1.84 22.89 14.80
CA ASN A 63 0.91 22.27 13.89
C ASN A 63 1.11 22.78 12.46
N CYS A 64 0.57 22.04 11.48
CA CYS A 64 0.69 22.39 10.05
C CYS A 64 0.13 23.77 9.68
N ASP A 65 -0.76 24.31 10.49
CA ASP A 65 -1.38 25.63 10.34
C ASP A 65 -0.64 26.74 11.10
N GLY A 66 0.49 26.42 11.75
CA GLY A 66 1.26 27.37 12.55
C GLY A 66 0.67 27.67 13.92
N SER A 67 -0.45 27.02 14.30
CA SER A 67 -1.06 27.16 15.61
C SER A 67 -0.32 26.30 16.64
N GLU A 68 -0.31 26.76 17.85
CA GLU A 68 0.17 26.18 19.11
C GLU A 68 1.31 25.14 19.09
N ARG A 69 2.10 25.17 20.13
CA ARG A 69 3.16 24.19 20.42
C ARG A 69 2.56 22.78 20.52
N TYR A 70 3.02 21.88 19.65
CA TYR A 70 2.59 20.51 19.66
C TYR A 70 3.02 19.79 20.94
N ASP A 71 2.10 19.08 21.58
CA ASP A 71 2.41 18.23 22.71
C ASP A 71 3.11 16.95 22.21
N TYR A 72 4.37 16.80 22.58
CA TYR A 72 5.19 15.63 22.20
C TYR A 72 4.59 14.28 22.65
N GLN A 73 3.79 14.26 23.71
CA GLN A 73 3.11 13.05 24.17
C GLN A 73 2.16 12.48 23.10
N ASN A 74 1.66 13.33 22.22
CA ASN A 74 0.82 12.90 21.10
C ASN A 74 1.58 12.19 19.97
N LEU A 75 2.91 12.11 20.02
CA LEU A 75 3.71 11.33 19.06
C LEU A 75 3.78 9.84 19.41
N ASP A 76 3.29 9.47 20.57
CA ASP A 76 3.20 8.10 21.08
C ASP A 76 1.74 7.84 21.51
N LYS A 77 0.93 7.37 20.58
CA LYS A 77 -0.51 7.17 20.80
C LYS A 77 -0.82 5.95 21.64
N ASN A 78 0.03 4.93 21.59
CA ASN A 78 -0.16 3.68 22.32
C ASN A 78 0.52 3.69 23.70
N GLY A 79 1.35 4.68 24.02
CA GLY A 79 2.00 4.85 25.31
C GLY A 79 3.20 3.94 25.56
N ASP A 80 3.81 3.41 24.49
CA ASP A 80 4.93 2.46 24.59
C ASP A 80 6.32 3.13 24.72
N GLY A 81 6.37 4.46 24.69
CA GLY A 81 7.60 5.26 24.77
C GLY A 81 8.30 5.42 23.42
N ILE A 82 7.62 5.05 22.34
CA ILE A 82 8.16 5.08 20.98
C ILE A 82 7.37 6.08 20.14
N ILE A 83 8.07 6.90 19.38
CA ILE A 83 7.44 7.78 18.38
C ILE A 83 6.88 6.90 17.27
N ASP A 84 5.57 6.99 17.01
CA ASP A 84 4.86 6.13 16.05
C ASP A 84 5.48 6.18 14.65
N ALA A 85 5.81 7.37 14.14
CA ALA A 85 6.49 7.53 12.86
C ALA A 85 7.21 8.87 12.73
N ILE A 86 8.35 8.86 12.02
CA ILE A 86 9.08 10.07 11.59
C ILE A 86 9.21 10.01 10.07
N THR A 87 8.91 11.12 9.41
CA THR A 87 9.14 11.28 7.97
C THR A 87 10.22 12.35 7.75
N VAL A 88 11.31 11.94 7.11
CA VAL A 88 12.42 12.82 6.72
C VAL A 88 12.32 13.08 5.23
N ILE A 89 12.15 14.34 4.83
CA ILE A 89 12.01 14.72 3.43
C ILE A 89 13.23 15.52 3.01
N TYR A 90 14.05 14.96 2.11
CA TYR A 90 15.18 15.67 1.54
C TYR A 90 14.71 16.55 0.38
N LYS A 91 14.99 17.84 0.49
CA LYS A 91 14.73 18.79 -0.59
C LYS A 91 15.59 18.45 -1.80
N ASN A 92 14.93 18.24 -2.92
CA ASN A 92 15.60 18.06 -4.20
C ASN A 92 15.90 19.43 -4.85
N THR A 93 17.04 19.54 -5.52
CA THR A 93 17.33 20.66 -6.41
C THR A 93 17.13 20.23 -7.85
N THR A 94 16.56 21.12 -8.65
CA THR A 94 16.19 20.92 -10.06
C THR A 94 17.36 20.57 -11.00
N GLN A 95 18.60 20.63 -10.51
CA GLN A 95 19.77 20.74 -11.41
C GLN A 95 20.44 19.43 -11.78
N ASN A 96 20.14 18.28 -11.15
CA ASN A 96 20.79 17.03 -11.54
C ASN A 96 19.96 15.81 -11.17
N ILE A 97 19.07 15.43 -12.05
CA ILE A 97 18.16 14.28 -11.91
C ILE A 97 18.93 12.96 -11.72
N SER A 98 20.06 12.79 -12.40
CA SER A 98 20.89 11.58 -12.32
C SER A 98 21.51 11.34 -10.95
N VAL A 99 21.72 12.39 -10.16
CA VAL A 99 22.27 12.33 -8.80
C VAL A 99 21.17 12.12 -7.74
N ALA A 100 19.92 12.34 -8.13
CA ALA A 100 18.76 12.29 -7.23
C ALA A 100 18.47 10.90 -6.66
N TRP A 101 18.72 9.87 -7.42
CA TRP A 101 18.29 8.52 -7.20
C TRP A 101 19.43 7.56 -6.84
N SER A 102 20.47 8.05 -6.23
CA SER A 102 21.50 7.15 -5.68
C SER A 102 21.07 6.64 -4.31
N ASP A 103 21.51 5.44 -4.01
CA ASP A 103 21.06 4.63 -2.88
C ASP A 103 20.90 5.32 -1.51
N PRO A 104 21.82 6.17 -1.01
CA PRO A 104 21.63 6.86 0.25
C PRO A 104 20.43 7.81 0.30
N LEU A 105 20.00 8.32 -0.87
CA LEU A 105 18.89 9.25 -1.01
C LEU A 105 17.63 8.57 -1.58
N TRP A 106 17.63 7.25 -1.70
CA TRP A 106 16.47 6.49 -2.13
C TRP A 106 15.33 6.60 -1.09
N ASN A 107 14.09 6.55 -1.57
CA ASN A 107 12.94 6.45 -0.66
C ASN A 107 12.94 5.06 -0.03
N TYR A 108 12.88 5.01 1.29
CA TYR A 108 12.78 3.75 2.03
C TYR A 108 12.31 3.96 3.47
N LYS A 109 11.80 2.91 4.07
CA LYS A 109 11.57 2.80 5.50
C LYS A 109 12.76 2.11 6.16
N ASP A 110 13.19 2.64 7.28
CA ASP A 110 14.23 2.03 8.11
C ASP A 110 13.87 2.15 9.60
N TYR A 111 14.70 1.62 10.45
CA TYR A 111 14.49 1.68 11.89
C TYR A 111 15.79 2.03 12.61
N GLY A 112 15.64 2.69 13.78
CA GLY A 112 16.74 3.07 14.65
C GLY A 112 16.34 4.14 15.65
N ASP A 113 17.01 4.15 16.77
CA ASP A 113 16.81 5.10 17.87
C ASP A 113 17.58 6.41 17.57
N TYR A 114 17.19 7.10 16.51
CA TYR A 114 17.90 8.30 16.06
C TYR A 114 17.42 9.60 16.72
N VAL A 115 16.16 9.66 17.12
CA VAL A 115 15.56 10.84 17.74
C VAL A 115 15.12 10.50 19.15
N GLU A 116 15.49 11.38 20.09
CA GLU A 116 15.13 11.27 21.50
C GLU A 116 14.49 12.59 21.95
N ILE A 117 13.26 12.50 22.45
CA ILE A 117 12.50 13.65 22.94
C ILE A 117 12.32 13.52 24.45
N PRO A 118 12.94 14.37 25.26
CA PRO A 118 12.69 14.39 26.69
C PRO A 118 11.29 14.93 26.98
N LEU A 119 10.56 14.24 27.84
CA LEU A 119 9.25 14.64 28.34
C LEU A 119 9.37 15.35 29.69
N GLU A 120 8.41 16.19 30.02
CA GLU A 120 8.35 16.92 31.28
C GLU A 120 8.31 16.02 32.53
N ASN A 121 7.80 14.78 32.39
CA ASN A 121 7.73 13.78 33.44
C ASN A 121 9.05 12.99 33.63
N GLY A 122 10.14 13.41 32.97
CA GLY A 122 11.45 12.75 33.03
C GLY A 122 11.59 11.51 32.17
N LYS A 123 10.54 11.11 31.43
CA LYS A 123 10.62 10.04 30.42
C LYS A 123 11.20 10.58 29.12
N GLN A 124 11.59 9.66 28.25
CA GLN A 124 12.02 9.97 26.88
C GLN A 124 11.15 9.20 25.89
N LEU A 125 10.76 9.87 24.81
CA LEU A 125 10.29 9.20 23.61
C LEU A 125 11.47 8.94 22.68
N LYS A 126 11.51 7.77 22.07
CA LYS A 126 12.54 7.38 21.10
C LYS A 126 11.92 7.06 19.76
N SER A 127 12.63 7.39 18.68
CA SER A 127 12.23 6.89 17.37
C SER A 127 12.56 5.41 17.24
N ARG A 128 11.69 4.65 16.57
CA ARG A 128 11.99 3.27 16.15
C ARG A 128 11.99 3.17 14.63
N TYR A 129 11.05 3.84 13.99
CA TYR A 129 10.89 3.81 12.55
C TYR A 129 10.98 5.20 11.95
N TYR A 130 11.56 5.31 10.79
CA TYR A 130 11.48 6.51 9.99
C TYR A 130 11.29 6.17 8.51
N VAL A 131 10.65 7.08 7.79
CA VAL A 131 10.51 7.05 6.35
C VAL A 131 11.40 8.14 5.78
N GLN A 132 12.29 7.76 4.88
CA GLN A 132 13.08 8.68 4.10
C GLN A 132 12.43 8.91 2.75
N LEU A 133 12.22 10.16 2.41
CA LEU A 133 11.64 10.56 1.14
C LEU A 133 12.53 11.59 0.45
N THR A 134 12.63 11.47 -0.86
CA THR A 134 13.21 12.50 -1.71
C THR A 134 12.09 13.25 -2.40
N ASN A 135 12.13 14.57 -2.38
CA ASN A 135 11.17 15.38 -3.12
C ASN A 135 11.34 15.17 -4.63
N THR A 136 10.31 14.61 -5.27
CA THR A 136 10.29 14.25 -6.70
C THR A 136 9.51 15.24 -7.57
N TYR A 137 9.26 16.46 -7.09
CA TYR A 137 8.52 17.49 -7.83
C TYR A 137 9.01 17.67 -9.25
N ASP A 138 10.30 17.52 -9.46
CA ASP A 138 10.96 17.94 -10.67
C ASP A 138 10.87 16.94 -11.83
N TYR A 139 10.17 15.82 -11.62
CA TYR A 139 10.17 14.72 -12.61
C TYR A 139 8.86 14.51 -13.33
N LEU A 140 7.79 14.99 -12.77
CA LEU A 140 6.46 14.73 -13.27
C LEU A 140 5.75 16.05 -13.55
N TYR A 141 5.11 16.11 -14.70
CA TYR A 141 4.38 17.27 -15.14
C TYR A 141 3.00 16.87 -15.65
N HIS A 142 2.02 17.73 -15.45
CA HIS A 142 0.75 17.59 -16.15
C HIS A 142 0.97 17.74 -17.65
N ALA A 143 0.53 16.78 -18.45
CA ALA A 143 0.69 16.81 -19.91
C ALA A 143 -0.02 17.99 -20.57
N GLN A 144 -1.04 18.57 -19.92
CA GLN A 144 -1.87 19.64 -20.48
C GLN A 144 -1.34 21.06 -20.22
N ASP A 145 -0.67 21.28 -19.09
CA ASP A 145 -0.28 22.61 -18.66
C ASP A 145 1.19 22.69 -18.19
N ASN A 146 1.93 21.60 -18.34
CA ASN A 146 3.34 21.50 -17.95
C ASN A 146 3.62 21.92 -16.50
N LYS A 147 2.64 21.73 -15.60
CA LYS A 147 2.82 22.00 -14.17
C LYS A 147 3.42 20.81 -13.44
N PRO A 148 4.32 21.05 -12.48
CA PRO A 148 4.90 19.97 -11.71
C PRO A 148 3.83 19.22 -10.92
N VAL A 149 3.93 17.89 -10.89
CA VAL A 149 3.04 16.99 -10.17
C VAL A 149 3.84 16.24 -9.12
N VAL A 150 3.36 16.26 -7.89
CA VAL A 150 3.94 15.46 -6.80
C VAL A 150 3.51 14.01 -6.97
N SER A 151 4.47 13.12 -7.09
CA SER A 151 4.19 11.69 -6.94
C SER A 151 4.00 11.37 -5.46
N LEU A 152 2.82 10.91 -5.10
CA LEU A 152 2.52 10.43 -3.74
C LEU A 152 2.76 8.93 -3.59
N LYS A 153 3.15 8.22 -4.66
CA LYS A 153 3.29 6.77 -4.60
C LYS A 153 4.37 6.34 -3.61
N ALA A 154 5.59 6.84 -3.75
CA ALA A 154 6.67 6.48 -2.83
C ALA A 154 6.36 6.87 -1.36
N PRO A 155 5.89 8.08 -1.05
CA PRO A 155 5.45 8.40 0.31
C PRO A 155 4.43 7.42 0.89
N ILE A 156 3.39 7.07 0.13
CA ILE A 156 2.33 6.16 0.58
C ILE A 156 2.87 4.73 0.72
N HIS A 157 3.73 4.29 -0.20
CA HIS A 157 4.40 2.98 -0.16
C HIS A 157 5.24 2.85 1.12
N GLU A 158 6.16 3.78 1.37
CA GLU A 158 7.03 3.72 2.55
C GLU A 158 6.25 3.86 3.86
N MET A 159 5.18 4.66 3.88
CA MET A 159 4.28 4.70 5.02
C MET A 159 3.51 3.39 5.21
N GLY A 160 3.18 2.69 4.15
CA GLY A 160 2.60 1.35 4.21
C GLY A 160 3.46 0.39 5.05
N HIS A 161 4.79 0.49 4.93
CA HIS A 161 5.71 -0.29 5.75
C HIS A 161 5.68 0.08 7.24
N ILE A 162 5.42 1.33 7.57
CA ILE A 162 5.22 1.74 8.98
C ILE A 162 4.01 1.04 9.58
N PHE A 163 2.93 0.90 8.80
CA PHE A 163 1.74 0.17 9.22
C PHE A 163 1.91 -1.36 9.22
N GLY A 164 3.03 -1.90 8.71
CA GLY A 164 3.32 -3.33 8.68
C GLY A 164 3.05 -4.02 7.36
N LEU A 165 2.73 -3.29 6.30
CA LEU A 165 2.61 -3.85 4.96
C LEU A 165 3.99 -4.23 4.38
N LEU A 166 4.02 -5.22 3.52
CA LEU A 166 5.22 -5.73 2.87
C LEU A 166 5.38 -5.15 1.47
N ASP A 167 6.61 -5.24 0.96
CA ASP A 167 6.84 -5.19 -0.48
C ASP A 167 6.13 -6.34 -1.18
N LEU A 168 5.28 -6.02 -2.15
CA LEU A 168 4.59 -7.02 -2.97
C LEU A 168 5.37 -7.32 -4.28
N TYR A 169 6.67 -7.24 -4.21
CA TYR A 169 7.63 -7.66 -5.25
C TYR A 169 8.78 -8.43 -4.61
N ASN A 170 9.61 -9.07 -5.42
CA ASN A 170 10.77 -9.82 -4.96
C ASN A 170 12.09 -9.07 -5.18
N ALA A 171 13.20 -9.66 -4.75
CA ALA A 171 14.55 -9.10 -4.92
C ALA A 171 14.95 -8.81 -6.37
N SER A 172 14.28 -9.42 -7.35
CA SER A 172 14.46 -9.17 -8.77
C SER A 172 13.49 -8.13 -9.33
N ASN A 173 12.78 -7.40 -8.47
CA ASN A 173 11.76 -6.41 -8.83
C ASN A 173 10.60 -6.98 -9.66
N VAL A 174 10.28 -8.27 -9.52
CA VAL A 174 9.10 -8.88 -10.13
C VAL A 174 7.95 -8.80 -9.13
N SER A 175 6.82 -8.23 -9.55
CA SER A 175 5.61 -8.12 -8.74
C SER A 175 4.44 -8.86 -9.38
N PRO A 176 3.84 -9.83 -8.68
CA PRO A 176 2.66 -10.54 -9.19
C PRO A 176 1.36 -9.74 -8.99
N VAL A 177 1.41 -8.58 -8.35
CA VAL A 177 0.25 -7.70 -8.14
C VAL A 177 0.34 -6.38 -8.90
N TYR A 178 1.51 -5.99 -9.29
CA TYR A 178 1.92 -4.79 -10.04
C TYR A 178 1.00 -3.56 -9.80
N TYR A 179 0.09 -3.23 -10.74
CA TYR A 179 -0.79 -2.06 -10.60
C TYR A 179 -1.97 -2.22 -9.62
N MET A 180 -2.13 -3.39 -9.02
CA MET A 180 -3.26 -3.63 -8.10
C MET A 180 -2.96 -3.26 -6.64
N SER A 181 -1.73 -2.85 -6.33
CA SER A 181 -1.38 -2.32 -5.00
C SER A 181 -0.28 -1.27 -5.08
N THR A 182 -0.37 -0.25 -4.22
CA THR A 182 0.71 0.71 -4.01
C THR A 182 1.96 0.07 -3.40
N MET A 183 1.83 -1.10 -2.74
CA MET A 183 2.96 -1.83 -2.17
C MET A 183 3.76 -2.63 -3.21
N SER A 184 3.40 -2.56 -4.48
CA SER A 184 4.18 -3.10 -5.59
C SER A 184 5.25 -2.11 -6.07
N ASN A 185 6.17 -2.60 -6.91
CA ASN A 185 7.17 -1.78 -7.59
C ASN A 185 6.67 -1.09 -8.87
N ALA A 186 5.36 -1.05 -9.10
CA ALA A 186 4.80 -0.41 -10.30
C ALA A 186 5.24 1.05 -10.41
N ILE A 187 5.76 1.42 -11.57
CA ILE A 187 6.11 2.81 -11.87
C ILE A 187 4.82 3.53 -12.24
N SER A 188 4.25 4.23 -11.27
CA SER A 188 3.09 5.10 -11.47
C SER A 188 3.23 6.33 -10.57
N PRO A 189 3.01 7.53 -11.09
CA PRO A 189 3.01 8.74 -10.26
C PRO A 189 1.77 8.83 -9.37
N VAL A 190 0.72 8.10 -9.72
CA VAL A 190 -0.52 8.01 -8.95
C VAL A 190 -0.47 6.74 -8.10
N PRO A 191 -0.58 6.84 -6.77
CA PRO A 191 -0.67 5.66 -5.93
C PRO A 191 -1.97 4.91 -6.24
N GLN A 192 -1.86 3.60 -6.41
CA GLN A 192 -3.02 2.73 -6.39
C GLN A 192 -3.49 2.52 -4.95
N GLY A 193 -4.76 2.18 -4.77
CA GLY A 193 -5.27 1.72 -3.48
C GLY A 193 -4.61 0.41 -3.08
N ILE A 194 -4.53 0.17 -1.78
CA ILE A 194 -4.15 -1.14 -1.25
C ILE A 194 -5.32 -2.12 -1.40
N SER A 195 -5.00 -3.40 -1.55
CA SER A 195 -5.99 -4.47 -1.72
C SER A 195 -6.81 -4.69 -0.45
N ILE A 196 -7.95 -5.37 -0.60
CA ILE A 196 -8.78 -5.77 0.54
C ILE A 196 -8.02 -6.70 1.51
N LYS A 197 -7.09 -7.53 1.01
CA LYS A 197 -6.22 -8.36 1.84
C LYS A 197 -5.25 -7.53 2.68
N GLU A 198 -4.68 -6.48 2.11
CA GLU A 198 -3.82 -5.56 2.84
C GLU A 198 -4.61 -4.78 3.90
N LYS A 199 -5.84 -4.36 3.58
CA LYS A 199 -6.74 -3.74 4.57
C LYS A 199 -7.10 -4.69 5.71
N GLU A 200 -7.33 -5.96 5.43
CA GLU A 200 -7.53 -6.97 6.46
C GLU A 200 -6.29 -7.10 7.37
N ALA A 201 -5.10 -7.17 6.78
CA ALA A 201 -3.85 -7.27 7.53
C ALA A 201 -3.60 -6.06 8.45
N LEU A 202 -4.10 -4.88 8.06
CA LEU A 202 -4.06 -3.65 8.85
C LEU A 202 -5.18 -3.56 9.90
N GLY A 203 -6.11 -4.49 9.94
CA GLY A 203 -7.29 -4.41 10.79
C GLY A 203 -8.30 -3.32 10.37
N TRP A 204 -8.29 -2.93 9.09
CA TRP A 204 -9.19 -1.91 8.54
C TRP A 204 -10.47 -2.49 7.95
N THR A 205 -10.71 -3.77 8.14
CA THR A 205 -11.92 -4.46 7.71
C THR A 205 -12.65 -5.03 8.91
N ASP A 206 -13.95 -5.19 8.75
CA ASP A 206 -14.82 -5.90 9.68
C ASP A 206 -15.69 -6.91 8.91
N HIS A 207 -16.61 -7.58 9.61
CA HIS A 207 -17.49 -8.59 9.04
C HIS A 207 -18.55 -8.03 8.06
N HIS A 208 -18.72 -6.70 7.99
CA HIS A 208 -19.58 -6.06 6.98
C HIS A 208 -18.81 -5.77 5.71
N THR A 209 -17.58 -5.29 5.84
CA THR A 209 -16.76 -4.85 4.73
C THR A 209 -16.01 -5.97 4.02
N LEU A 210 -15.61 -7.02 4.76
CA LEU A 210 -15.00 -8.24 4.20
C LEU A 210 -15.79 -9.47 4.68
N GLN A 211 -16.51 -10.12 3.78
CA GLN A 211 -17.36 -11.26 4.08
C GLN A 211 -16.74 -12.56 3.55
N GLU A 212 -17.17 -13.69 4.11
CA GLU A 212 -16.72 -15.01 3.67
C GLU A 212 -17.76 -15.66 2.75
N ILE A 213 -17.28 -16.17 1.61
CA ILE A 213 -18.08 -17.02 0.71
C ILE A 213 -17.87 -18.47 1.08
N THR A 214 -18.97 -19.17 1.33
CA THR A 214 -18.97 -20.59 1.73
C THR A 214 -19.88 -21.44 0.84
N TYR A 215 -20.47 -20.90 -0.21
CA TYR A 215 -21.34 -21.62 -1.14
C TYR A 215 -21.35 -20.96 -2.54
N THR A 216 -21.68 -21.74 -3.54
CA THR A 216 -21.93 -21.26 -4.91
C THR A 216 -23.12 -20.31 -4.94
N GLY A 217 -22.99 -19.19 -5.65
CA GLY A 217 -24.07 -18.21 -5.77
C GLY A 217 -23.65 -16.86 -6.34
N ASP A 218 -24.59 -15.93 -6.30
CA ASP A 218 -24.41 -14.57 -6.75
C ASP A 218 -24.08 -13.65 -5.58
N TYR A 219 -23.08 -12.79 -5.76
CA TYR A 219 -22.57 -11.89 -4.74
C TYR A 219 -22.37 -10.50 -5.34
N THR A 220 -22.59 -9.48 -4.52
CA THR A 220 -22.43 -8.09 -4.96
C THR A 220 -21.41 -7.35 -4.11
N LEU A 221 -20.54 -6.64 -4.77
CA LEU A 221 -19.48 -5.80 -4.19
C LEU A 221 -19.76 -4.32 -4.46
N ARG A 222 -19.41 -3.48 -3.50
CA ARG A 222 -19.19 -2.06 -3.73
C ARG A 222 -17.76 -1.83 -4.20
N VAL A 223 -17.55 -0.76 -4.97
CA VAL A 223 -16.20 -0.39 -5.43
C VAL A 223 -15.29 -0.09 -4.23
N ASN A 224 -14.10 -0.67 -4.25
CA ASN A 224 -13.11 -0.45 -3.19
C ASN A 224 -12.71 1.03 -3.11
N GLY A 225 -12.78 1.65 -1.93
CA GLY A 225 -12.43 3.05 -1.69
C GLY A 225 -13.61 4.03 -1.69
N THR A 226 -14.86 3.57 -1.82
CA THR A 226 -16.03 4.41 -1.59
C THR A 226 -16.34 4.57 -0.10
N ASN A 227 -16.90 5.72 0.27
CA ASN A 227 -17.25 6.04 1.65
C ASN A 227 -18.46 5.23 2.11
N GLY A 228 -18.26 4.30 3.03
CA GLY A 228 -19.33 3.58 3.69
C GLY A 228 -18.79 2.36 4.40
N MET A 229 -18.54 2.44 5.71
CA MET A 229 -18.12 1.29 6.54
C MET A 229 -19.20 0.18 6.66
N GLN A 230 -20.31 0.30 5.95
CA GLN A 230 -21.41 -0.66 6.04
C GLN A 230 -21.61 -1.50 4.77
N ASP A 231 -20.88 -1.21 3.71
CA ASP A 231 -21.00 -1.91 2.44
C ASP A 231 -19.93 -2.99 2.28
N CYS A 232 -20.30 -4.15 1.76
CA CYS A 232 -19.36 -5.19 1.41
C CYS A 232 -18.47 -4.73 0.25
N VAL A 233 -17.18 -4.57 0.52
CA VAL A 233 -16.16 -4.15 -0.46
C VAL A 233 -15.21 -5.28 -0.81
N GLY A 234 -15.31 -6.42 -0.15
CA GLY A 234 -14.51 -7.61 -0.42
C GLY A 234 -15.17 -8.89 0.04
N TYR A 235 -14.83 -9.95 -0.66
CA TYR A 235 -15.12 -11.31 -0.22
C TYR A 235 -13.83 -12.10 -0.09
N LYS A 236 -13.85 -13.11 0.78
CA LYS A 236 -12.79 -14.12 0.86
C LYS A 236 -13.35 -15.52 0.82
N VAL A 237 -12.58 -16.43 0.25
CA VAL A 237 -12.86 -17.86 0.17
C VAL A 237 -11.67 -18.62 0.69
N ASN A 238 -11.84 -19.39 1.75
CA ASN A 238 -10.80 -20.26 2.26
C ASN A 238 -10.69 -21.51 1.37
N LEU A 239 -9.50 -21.80 0.88
CA LEU A 239 -9.18 -22.94 0.02
C LEU A 239 -8.49 -24.04 0.86
N PRO A 240 -9.22 -24.89 1.55
CA PRO A 240 -8.67 -25.74 2.62
C PRO A 240 -7.63 -26.75 2.13
N ASN A 241 -7.76 -27.20 0.89
CA ASN A 241 -6.85 -28.18 0.30
C ASN A 241 -5.52 -27.58 -0.15
N GLN A 242 -5.40 -26.25 -0.16
CA GLN A 242 -4.23 -25.54 -0.64
C GLN A 242 -3.56 -24.64 0.41
N ASN A 243 -4.14 -24.55 1.60
CA ASN A 243 -3.71 -23.58 2.63
C ASN A 243 -3.61 -22.15 2.08
N LYS A 244 -4.56 -21.78 1.21
CA LYS A 244 -4.64 -20.49 0.52
C LYS A 244 -6.01 -19.87 0.73
N THR A 245 -6.05 -18.55 0.63
CA THR A 245 -7.31 -17.78 0.65
C THR A 245 -7.41 -16.95 -0.61
N LEU A 246 -8.54 -17.08 -1.28
CA LEU A 246 -8.91 -16.24 -2.41
C LEU A 246 -9.56 -14.97 -1.84
N TYR A 247 -9.15 -13.80 -2.31
CA TYR A 247 -9.77 -12.50 -2.03
C TYR A 247 -10.33 -11.91 -3.30
N LEU A 248 -11.50 -11.32 -3.21
CA LEU A 248 -12.25 -10.75 -4.32
C LEU A 248 -12.64 -9.32 -3.98
N GLU A 249 -12.32 -8.37 -4.85
CA GLU A 249 -12.73 -6.97 -4.70
C GLU A 249 -13.09 -6.35 -6.06
N TYR A 250 -13.98 -5.37 -6.04
CA TYR A 250 -14.27 -4.56 -7.21
C TYR A 250 -13.35 -3.35 -7.25
N ARG A 251 -12.54 -3.24 -8.32
CA ARG A 251 -11.69 -2.06 -8.60
C ARG A 251 -12.21 -1.34 -9.84
N ASN A 252 -12.42 -0.04 -9.71
CA ASN A 252 -12.84 0.81 -10.83
C ASN A 252 -11.76 1.86 -11.12
N PHE A 253 -11.01 1.64 -12.18
CA PHE A 253 -9.92 2.52 -12.63
C PHE A 253 -10.39 3.58 -13.63
N SER A 254 -11.70 3.70 -13.88
CA SER A 254 -12.25 4.77 -14.72
C SER A 254 -12.15 6.15 -14.07
N ALA A 255 -12.37 7.20 -14.84
CA ALA A 255 -12.36 8.58 -14.33
C ALA A 255 -13.40 8.82 -13.21
N ASP A 256 -14.49 8.05 -13.21
CA ASP A 256 -15.58 8.12 -12.24
C ASP A 256 -15.45 7.10 -11.10
N GLY A 257 -14.35 6.35 -11.09
CA GLY A 257 -14.08 5.33 -10.09
C GLY A 257 -13.58 5.89 -8.77
N SER A 258 -12.98 5.01 -7.97
CA SER A 258 -12.38 5.36 -6.69
C SER A 258 -11.37 6.50 -6.86
N LYS A 259 -11.35 7.44 -5.91
CA LYS A 259 -10.41 8.57 -5.90
C LYS A 259 -8.94 8.14 -5.94
N TYR A 260 -8.64 6.93 -5.53
CA TYR A 260 -7.29 6.38 -5.41
C TYR A 260 -6.86 5.52 -6.60
N ASP A 261 -7.80 5.04 -7.39
CA ASP A 261 -7.53 4.17 -8.54
C ASP A 261 -7.71 4.88 -9.90
N THR A 262 -8.07 6.16 -9.89
CA THR A 262 -8.34 6.88 -11.14
C THR A 262 -7.08 7.17 -11.93
N GLN A 263 -7.11 6.82 -13.21
CA GLN A 263 -6.06 7.13 -14.19
C GLN A 263 -6.31 8.39 -15.00
N SER A 264 -7.30 9.18 -14.61
CA SER A 264 -7.86 10.27 -15.45
C SER A 264 -6.92 11.44 -15.73
N LYS A 265 -5.74 11.49 -15.09
CA LYS A 265 -4.78 12.58 -15.33
C LYS A 265 -3.67 12.10 -16.24
N LYS A 266 -3.57 12.66 -17.42
CA LYS A 266 -2.40 12.50 -18.28
C LYS A 266 -1.20 13.15 -17.59
N ILE A 267 -0.28 12.32 -17.12
CA ILE A 267 0.95 12.74 -16.47
C ILE A 267 2.12 12.38 -17.37
N THR A 268 3.03 13.30 -17.56
CA THR A 268 4.25 13.08 -18.34
C THR A 268 5.49 13.13 -17.44
N ASP A 269 6.53 12.41 -17.83
CA ASP A 269 7.86 12.56 -17.25
C ASP A 269 8.53 13.86 -17.75
N SER A 270 9.75 14.11 -17.27
CA SER A 270 10.55 15.27 -17.69
C SER A 270 10.90 15.29 -19.20
N LYS A 271 10.70 14.17 -19.90
CA LYS A 271 10.90 14.05 -21.36
C LYS A 271 9.61 14.20 -22.14
N GLY A 272 8.49 14.53 -21.49
CA GLY A 272 7.18 14.63 -22.11
C GLY A 272 6.55 13.27 -22.46
N GLN A 273 7.09 12.16 -21.98
CA GLN A 273 6.51 10.83 -22.20
C GLN A 273 5.35 10.61 -21.23
N ASN A 274 4.25 10.09 -21.74
CA ASN A 274 3.10 9.76 -20.90
C ASN A 274 3.45 8.60 -19.97
N VAL A 275 3.54 8.85 -18.67
CA VAL A 275 3.83 7.86 -17.62
C VAL A 275 2.57 7.29 -16.97
N ASN A 276 1.42 7.81 -17.34
CA ASN A 276 0.10 7.34 -16.88
C ASN A 276 -0.65 6.55 -17.98
N GLY A 277 0.04 6.12 -19.02
CA GLY A 277 -0.52 5.57 -20.25
C GLY A 277 -1.00 4.13 -20.18
N MET A 278 -1.21 3.56 -18.99
CA MET A 278 -1.68 2.19 -18.90
C MET A 278 -3.20 2.14 -18.77
N ASN A 279 -3.82 1.44 -19.70
CA ASN A 279 -5.22 1.08 -19.61
C ASN A 279 -5.33 -0.11 -18.63
N ILE A 280 -5.54 0.20 -17.34
CA ILE A 280 -5.86 -0.82 -16.36
C ILE A 280 -7.37 -1.09 -16.47
N ASN A 281 -7.73 -2.35 -16.63
CA ASN A 281 -9.12 -2.74 -16.74
C ASN A 281 -9.82 -2.63 -15.38
N SER A 282 -11.02 -2.06 -15.38
CA SER A 282 -11.92 -2.11 -14.22
C SER A 282 -12.68 -3.43 -14.19
N GLY A 283 -12.95 -3.94 -13.00
CA GLY A 283 -13.68 -5.19 -12.83
C GLY A 283 -13.40 -5.89 -11.50
N LEU A 284 -13.78 -7.15 -11.43
CA LEU A 284 -13.49 -8.03 -10.30
C LEU A 284 -12.01 -8.39 -10.30
N VAL A 285 -11.28 -8.03 -9.27
CA VAL A 285 -9.90 -8.42 -9.08
C VAL A 285 -9.83 -9.57 -8.09
N CYS A 286 -9.19 -10.65 -8.51
CA CYS A 286 -9.04 -11.88 -7.76
C CYS A 286 -7.59 -11.99 -7.26
N TYR A 287 -7.42 -12.13 -5.97
CA TYR A 287 -6.10 -12.29 -5.35
C TYR A 287 -6.01 -13.65 -4.66
N LEU A 288 -4.85 -14.27 -4.76
CA LEU A 288 -4.54 -15.47 -4.01
C LEU A 288 -3.50 -15.18 -2.96
N ALA A 289 -3.83 -15.41 -1.69
CA ALA A 289 -2.93 -15.29 -0.56
C ALA A 289 -2.54 -16.69 -0.07
N ASN A 290 -1.25 -16.91 0.13
CA ASN A 290 -0.73 -18.14 0.72
C ASN A 290 -0.63 -17.96 2.24
N SER A 291 -1.40 -18.74 2.99
CA SER A 291 -1.43 -18.65 4.45
C SER A 291 -0.18 -19.23 5.13
N ASP A 292 0.61 -20.03 4.43
CA ASP A 292 1.86 -20.58 4.96
C ASP A 292 3.00 -19.57 4.95
N ILE A 293 2.90 -18.56 4.10
CA ILE A 293 3.87 -17.48 4.06
C ILE A 293 3.45 -16.42 5.06
N ARG A 294 4.02 -16.49 6.24
CA ARG A 294 3.85 -15.45 7.24
C ARG A 294 4.46 -14.15 6.74
N PHE A 295 3.64 -13.11 6.74
CA PHE A 295 4.15 -11.76 6.79
C PHE A 295 5.11 -11.64 7.99
N PRO A 296 6.39 -11.81 7.82
CA PRO A 296 7.42 -10.81 7.86
C PRO A 296 8.67 -11.17 7.05
N SER A 297 8.58 -11.91 5.96
CA SER A 297 9.66 -11.81 4.98
C SER A 297 9.46 -10.48 4.27
N ASN A 298 10.47 -9.68 4.16
CA ASN A 298 10.37 -8.34 3.56
C ASN A 298 9.98 -8.35 2.07
N MET A 299 9.58 -9.48 1.51
CA MET A 299 9.31 -9.67 0.10
C MET A 299 8.28 -10.76 -0.15
N ASN A 300 7.59 -10.63 -1.27
CA ASN A 300 6.44 -11.46 -1.65
C ASN A 300 6.77 -12.89 -2.13
N GLY A 301 8.03 -13.35 -2.01
CA GLY A 301 8.40 -14.70 -2.46
C GLY A 301 8.97 -14.75 -3.88
N LYS A 302 8.61 -15.77 -4.66
CA LYS A 302 9.15 -16.04 -6.01
C LYS A 302 8.07 -16.57 -6.94
N PRO A 303 8.28 -16.52 -8.28
CA PRO A 303 7.35 -17.11 -9.23
C PRO A 303 6.98 -18.56 -8.89
N GLY A 304 5.68 -18.84 -8.80
CA GLY A 304 5.13 -20.14 -8.43
C GLY A 304 4.96 -20.37 -6.91
N ASP A 305 5.45 -19.43 -6.10
CA ASP A 305 5.37 -19.50 -4.62
C ASP A 305 5.26 -18.09 -4.04
N TRP A 306 4.26 -17.34 -4.53
CA TRP A 306 3.99 -15.99 -4.05
C TRP A 306 3.20 -16.02 -2.74
N ALA A 307 3.56 -15.14 -1.80
CA ALA A 307 2.76 -14.90 -0.61
C ALA A 307 1.40 -14.28 -0.97
N PHE A 308 1.40 -13.45 -2.01
CA PHE A 308 0.22 -12.75 -2.47
C PHE A 308 0.35 -12.43 -3.97
N GLU A 309 -0.63 -12.81 -4.76
CA GLU A 309 -0.64 -12.60 -6.21
C GLU A 309 -2.02 -12.25 -6.74
N VAL A 310 -2.06 -11.52 -7.86
CA VAL A 310 -3.27 -11.29 -8.66
C VAL A 310 -3.42 -12.40 -9.68
N LEU A 311 -4.59 -13.01 -9.70
CA LEU A 311 -4.96 -14.03 -10.67
C LEU A 311 -5.46 -13.41 -11.97
N GLY A 312 -5.40 -14.16 -13.06
CA GLY A 312 -5.78 -13.67 -14.38
C GLY A 312 -4.78 -12.70 -14.99
N GLY A 313 -5.19 -12.14 -16.13
CA GLY A 313 -4.36 -11.25 -16.94
C GLY A 313 -3.23 -12.00 -17.67
N LYS A 314 -2.89 -11.50 -18.85
CA LYS A 314 -1.77 -12.01 -19.68
C LYS A 314 -0.55 -11.10 -19.61
N GLU A 315 -0.77 -9.83 -19.25
CA GLU A 315 0.29 -8.86 -19.16
C GLU A 315 1.09 -9.01 -17.87
N ALA A 316 2.40 -8.87 -17.97
CA ALA A 316 3.29 -8.90 -16.80
C ALA A 316 2.95 -7.80 -15.77
N THR A 317 2.35 -6.71 -16.23
CA THR A 317 1.91 -5.57 -15.42
C THR A 317 0.59 -5.80 -14.69
N LYS A 318 -0.12 -6.90 -14.98
CA LYS A 318 -1.46 -7.18 -14.44
C LYS A 318 -2.51 -6.11 -14.74
N ALA A 319 -2.28 -5.28 -15.76
CA ALA A 319 -3.22 -4.24 -16.15
C ALA A 319 -4.54 -4.81 -16.70
N ASP A 320 -4.50 -6.00 -17.28
CA ASP A 320 -5.63 -6.75 -17.86
C ASP A 320 -6.19 -7.84 -16.92
N ALA A 321 -5.82 -7.83 -15.64
CA ALA A 321 -6.18 -8.93 -14.73
C ALA A 321 -7.62 -8.85 -14.19
N ALA A 322 -8.24 -7.66 -14.19
CA ALA A 322 -9.61 -7.52 -13.71
C ALA A 322 -10.61 -8.21 -14.65
N VAL A 323 -11.51 -9.00 -14.07
CA VAL A 323 -12.58 -9.69 -14.79
C VAL A 323 -13.71 -8.69 -15.06
N GLY A 324 -13.96 -8.40 -16.34
CA GLY A 324 -14.99 -7.47 -16.79
C GLY A 324 -16.36 -8.11 -16.94
N LEU A 325 -17.36 -7.29 -17.30
CA LEU A 325 -18.73 -7.73 -17.52
C LEU A 325 -18.82 -8.90 -18.53
N ASN A 326 -19.57 -9.94 -18.20
CA ASN A 326 -19.75 -11.16 -18.98
C ASN A 326 -18.44 -11.96 -19.23
N GLN A 327 -17.42 -11.73 -18.44
CA GLN A 327 -16.19 -12.50 -18.48
C GLN A 327 -16.15 -13.51 -17.33
N THR A 328 -15.50 -14.62 -17.58
CA THR A 328 -15.27 -15.69 -16.59
C THR A 328 -13.78 -15.88 -16.38
N LEU A 329 -13.37 -16.07 -15.13
CA LEU A 329 -12.03 -16.47 -14.75
C LEU A 329 -12.10 -17.80 -14.01
N GLU A 330 -11.42 -18.80 -14.56
CA GLU A 330 -11.10 -20.03 -13.83
C GLU A 330 -9.98 -19.76 -12.84
N ILE A 331 -10.20 -20.06 -11.57
CA ILE A 331 -9.27 -19.71 -10.49
C ILE A 331 -8.36 -20.90 -10.17
N VAL A 332 -8.84 -21.82 -9.37
CA VAL A 332 -8.13 -23.03 -8.95
C VAL A 332 -9.17 -24.08 -8.52
N ASP A 333 -8.85 -25.36 -8.63
CA ASP A 333 -9.63 -26.49 -8.10
C ASP A 333 -11.12 -26.46 -8.47
N GLY A 334 -11.44 -26.05 -9.69
CA GLY A 334 -12.82 -25.98 -10.17
C GLY A 334 -13.61 -24.81 -9.64
N ILE A 335 -12.96 -23.83 -8.99
CA ILE A 335 -13.59 -22.57 -8.62
C ILE A 335 -13.47 -21.61 -9.80
N SER A 336 -14.59 -21.03 -10.20
CA SER A 336 -14.66 -20.00 -11.24
C SER A 336 -15.52 -18.81 -10.79
N VAL A 337 -15.24 -17.63 -11.35
CA VAL A 337 -16.05 -16.43 -11.15
C VAL A 337 -16.48 -15.86 -12.49
N CYS A 338 -17.72 -15.39 -12.57
CA CYS A 338 -18.28 -14.75 -13.76
C CYS A 338 -18.94 -13.43 -13.35
N VAL A 339 -18.53 -12.31 -13.94
CA VAL A 339 -19.16 -11.00 -13.66
C VAL A 339 -20.46 -10.88 -14.45
N THR A 340 -21.59 -10.77 -13.77
CA THR A 340 -22.94 -10.75 -14.35
C THR A 340 -23.54 -9.35 -14.47
N ALA A 341 -23.11 -8.41 -13.60
CA ALA A 341 -23.49 -7.01 -13.69
C ALA A 341 -22.36 -6.11 -13.17
N MET A 342 -22.23 -4.93 -13.75
CA MET A 342 -21.23 -3.95 -13.32
C MET A 342 -21.65 -2.55 -13.70
N ASP A 343 -21.57 -1.61 -12.73
CA ASP A 343 -21.69 -0.18 -12.94
C ASP A 343 -20.54 0.57 -12.24
N ASN A 344 -20.58 1.89 -12.15
CA ASN A 344 -19.51 2.68 -11.54
C ASN A 344 -19.32 2.43 -10.04
N ASN A 345 -20.33 1.91 -9.34
CA ASN A 345 -20.36 1.77 -7.87
C ASN A 345 -20.42 0.33 -7.41
N THR A 346 -21.04 -0.56 -8.21
CA THR A 346 -21.34 -1.93 -7.84
C THR A 346 -20.91 -2.92 -8.90
N LEU A 347 -20.58 -4.12 -8.48
CA LEU A 347 -20.31 -5.25 -9.34
C LEU A 347 -20.98 -6.50 -8.73
N THR A 348 -21.74 -7.22 -9.55
CA THR A 348 -22.30 -8.53 -9.19
C THR A 348 -21.58 -9.61 -9.97
N PHE A 349 -21.24 -10.68 -9.29
CA PHE A 349 -20.59 -11.84 -9.89
C PHE A 349 -21.20 -13.12 -9.36
N HIS A 350 -21.20 -14.14 -10.21
CA HIS A 350 -21.47 -15.51 -9.84
C HIS A 350 -20.16 -16.21 -9.51
N ILE A 351 -20.12 -16.96 -8.41
CA ILE A 351 -19.01 -17.84 -8.10
C ILE A 351 -19.50 -19.27 -8.06
N GLU A 352 -18.84 -20.15 -8.80
CA GLU A 352 -19.07 -21.58 -8.84
C GLU A 352 -17.89 -22.31 -8.23
N GLY A 353 -18.15 -23.36 -7.45
CA GLY A 353 -17.09 -24.16 -6.86
C GLY A 353 -17.56 -25.12 -5.78
N ASP A 354 -16.71 -26.08 -5.45
CA ASP A 354 -16.90 -26.94 -4.27
C ASP A 354 -16.18 -26.29 -3.06
N PHE A 355 -16.94 -25.47 -2.36
CA PHE A 355 -16.45 -24.80 -1.15
C PHE A 355 -16.48 -25.78 0.02
N ALA A 356 -15.51 -25.71 0.93
CA ALA A 356 -15.56 -26.42 2.20
C ALA A 356 -16.92 -26.14 2.85
N GLN A 357 -17.75 -27.16 2.97
CA GLN A 357 -19.14 -27.02 3.43
C GLN A 357 -19.12 -26.37 4.81
N HIS A 358 -19.69 -25.16 4.93
CA HIS A 358 -19.96 -24.59 6.23
C HIS A 358 -20.97 -25.51 6.95
N LYS A 359 -20.85 -25.59 8.26
CA LYS A 359 -21.84 -26.31 9.06
C LYS A 359 -23.18 -25.58 8.95
N HIS A 360 -24.16 -26.21 8.31
CA HIS A 360 -25.48 -25.64 8.22
C HIS A 360 -26.05 -25.31 9.60
N SER A 361 -26.64 -24.14 9.75
CA SER A 361 -27.20 -23.65 11.02
C SER A 361 -28.38 -22.72 10.76
N GLY A 362 -29.21 -22.53 11.80
CA GLY A 362 -30.43 -21.74 11.72
C GLY A 362 -31.59 -22.46 11.03
N GLY A 363 -32.71 -21.77 10.91
CA GLY A 363 -33.95 -22.38 10.43
C GLY A 363 -34.57 -23.40 11.37
N VAL A 364 -35.78 -23.81 11.08
CA VAL A 364 -36.51 -24.84 11.86
C VAL A 364 -37.07 -25.86 10.90
N ALA A 365 -36.76 -27.14 11.16
CA ALA A 365 -37.42 -28.23 10.44
C ALA A 365 -38.87 -28.38 10.88
N SER A 366 -39.67 -29.02 10.05
CA SER A 366 -41.05 -29.40 10.34
C SER A 366 -41.29 -30.78 9.77
N CYS A 367 -42.42 -31.41 10.11
CA CYS A 367 -42.84 -32.68 9.50
C CYS A 367 -43.07 -32.62 7.97
N ARG A 368 -43.01 -31.43 7.36
CA ARG A 368 -43.24 -31.22 5.91
C ARG A 368 -42.11 -30.54 5.19
N ALA A 369 -41.12 -29.95 5.92
CA ALA A 369 -39.97 -29.28 5.34
C ALA A 369 -38.75 -29.44 6.24
N LYS A 370 -37.58 -29.65 5.64
CA LYS A 370 -36.29 -29.62 6.35
C LYS A 370 -35.94 -28.21 6.80
N ALA A 371 -35.06 -28.09 7.78
CA ALA A 371 -34.53 -26.79 8.14
C ALA A 371 -33.79 -26.16 6.94
N VAL A 372 -33.97 -24.86 6.76
CA VAL A 372 -33.26 -24.09 5.74
C VAL A 372 -32.12 -23.33 6.42
N CYS A 373 -30.91 -23.55 5.95
CA CYS A 373 -29.73 -22.88 6.48
C CYS A 373 -29.84 -21.35 6.28
N GLU A 374 -29.73 -20.58 7.34
CA GLU A 374 -29.81 -19.11 7.28
C GLU A 374 -28.62 -18.48 6.54
N VAL A 375 -27.50 -19.23 6.39
CA VAL A 375 -26.31 -18.75 5.72
C VAL A 375 -26.39 -18.97 4.19
N CYS A 376 -26.79 -20.17 3.74
CA CYS A 376 -26.74 -20.54 2.32
C CYS A 376 -28.10 -20.81 1.67
N GLY A 377 -29.19 -20.75 2.44
CA GLY A 377 -30.54 -21.03 1.94
C GLY A 377 -30.82 -22.50 1.58
N LYS A 378 -29.86 -23.43 1.75
CA LYS A 378 -30.05 -24.84 1.46
C LYS A 378 -30.81 -25.56 2.58
N GLU A 379 -31.68 -26.48 2.17
CA GLU A 379 -32.31 -27.42 3.11
C GLU A 379 -31.26 -28.38 3.69
N TYR A 380 -31.33 -28.63 5.01
CA TYR A 380 -30.44 -29.55 5.70
C TYR A 380 -31.09 -30.26 6.86
N GLY A 381 -30.43 -31.29 7.38
CA GLY A 381 -30.95 -32.11 8.47
C GLY A 381 -32.10 -33.03 8.04
N GLU A 382 -32.80 -33.55 9.03
CA GLU A 382 -33.96 -34.38 8.85
C GLU A 382 -35.26 -33.59 9.06
N PHE A 383 -36.39 -34.19 8.65
CA PHE A 383 -37.71 -33.65 9.00
C PHE A 383 -37.94 -33.80 10.51
N ASP A 384 -38.66 -32.86 11.09
CA ASP A 384 -39.03 -32.89 12.51
C ASP A 384 -40.26 -33.77 12.75
#